data_cecb6f0c0eea8c8855dce43aa1a123ae
#
_entry.id   cecb6f0c0eea8c8855dce43aa1a123ae
#
_cell.length_a   1.000
_cell.length_b   1.000
_cell.length_c   1.000
_cell.angle_alpha   90.00
_cell.angle_beta   90.00
_cell.angle_gamma   90.00
#
_symmetry.space_group_name_H-M   'P 1'
#
loop_
_entity.id
_entity.type
_entity.pdbx_description
1 polymer ?
#
loop_
_entity_poly.entity_id
_entity_poly.type
_entity_poly.pdbx_seq_one_letter_code
_entity_poly.pdbx_strand_id
1 'polypeptide(L)'
;MDFSRVELAADDQEFLDRARDFLATHVTDEVRRRDRETGDNFDEGVHLALGAAGWLTAELNSEEEGGLNRLRRRMWDLERRRVHIPWVTWGTTAIVAKSVRKHGSPELQEEVLPGLERGEIRLCLGYTEPEGGSDVATCKTRAVRDGDQWVINGSKMFTTGAHNCQYVFLITNTDPEASKHKSLTMFLVPLDSPGIEIQGIRTVDGDRTNIVYYSDVRVDDKYRLGEVNGGWAVLMGPLNEEHGVVGAAPDGLQDVSILVHQGTVMATSVDAVVSIAARKGPDGRRLLDDGSVAYRLGRSIARMEASLSAPHMFGRVAIAQTMRDISPDLMDILGPASALPVDTEGAADNGAMEYIYRWAPLCGIYGGTLEVFRNMIAQHILGLGRPNYSLPAKPKAKTS
;
A
#
# COMPACT_ATOMS: atom_id res chain seq x y z
N MET A 1 5.86 9.67 34.90
CA MET A 1 4.82 10.15 33.96
C MET A 1 3.92 8.96 33.69
N ASP A 2 2.61 9.09 33.91
CA ASP A 2 1.65 8.04 33.57
C ASP A 2 1.20 8.28 32.12
N PHE A 3 1.57 7.38 31.21
CA PHE A 3 1.17 7.41 29.79
C PHE A 3 -0.12 6.60 29.52
N SER A 4 -0.78 6.08 30.56
CA SER A 4 -1.96 5.22 30.44
C SER A 4 -3.24 5.95 30.05
N ARG A 5 -3.26 7.29 30.14
CA ARG A 5 -4.43 8.12 29.83
C ARG A 5 -4.05 9.30 28.95
N VAL A 6 -4.60 9.33 27.76
CA VAL A 6 -4.66 10.54 26.94
C VAL A 6 -6.04 11.15 27.16
N GLU A 7 -6.08 12.36 27.73
CA GLU A 7 -7.32 13.12 27.86
C GLU A 7 -7.57 13.84 26.54
N LEU A 8 -8.64 13.47 25.87
CA LEU A 8 -9.10 14.12 24.65
C LEU A 8 -10.01 15.30 24.99
N ALA A 9 -10.00 16.34 24.17
CA ALA A 9 -11.03 17.38 24.21
C ALA A 9 -12.41 16.75 23.91
N ALA A 10 -13.48 17.36 24.41
CA ALA A 10 -14.84 16.82 24.25
C ALA A 10 -15.21 16.55 22.78
N ASP A 11 -14.88 17.49 21.89
CA ASP A 11 -15.14 17.38 20.44
C ASP A 11 -14.33 16.24 19.78
N ASP A 12 -13.13 15.96 20.26
CA ASP A 12 -12.30 14.88 19.74
C ASP A 12 -12.75 13.52 20.30
N GLN A 13 -13.28 13.49 21.51
CA GLN A 13 -13.93 12.31 22.06
C GLN A 13 -15.20 11.97 21.28
N GLU A 14 -16.06 12.96 20.99
CA GLU A 14 -17.25 12.78 20.15
C GLU A 14 -16.90 12.29 18.75
N PHE A 15 -15.83 12.83 18.14
CA PHE A 15 -15.32 12.35 16.86
C PHE A 15 -14.91 10.88 16.94
N LEU A 16 -14.15 10.50 17.98
CA LEU A 16 -13.70 9.11 18.18
C LEU A 16 -14.87 8.14 18.36
N ASP A 17 -15.86 8.54 19.14
CA ASP A 17 -17.07 7.72 19.38
C ASP A 17 -17.87 7.53 18.09
N ARG A 18 -18.08 8.59 17.30
CA ARG A 18 -18.70 8.48 15.96
C ARG A 18 -17.92 7.55 15.01
N ALA A 19 -16.57 7.64 15.02
CA ALA A 19 -15.74 6.77 14.20
C ALA A 19 -15.91 5.30 14.60
N ARG A 20 -15.91 5.01 15.89
CA ARG A 20 -16.11 3.66 16.43
C ARG A 20 -17.48 3.10 16.12
N ASP A 21 -18.53 3.88 16.31
CA ASP A 21 -19.92 3.49 16.04
C ASP A 21 -20.11 3.19 14.55
N PHE A 22 -19.56 4.03 13.67
CA PHE A 22 -19.59 3.80 12.24
C PHE A 22 -18.89 2.49 11.87
N LEU A 23 -17.67 2.29 12.36
CA LEU A 23 -16.88 1.10 12.07
C LEU A 23 -17.52 -0.17 12.63
N ALA A 24 -18.06 -0.13 13.85
CA ALA A 24 -18.76 -1.26 14.44
C ALA A 24 -20.03 -1.65 13.67
N THR A 25 -20.71 -0.66 13.09
CA THR A 25 -21.94 -0.88 12.30
C THR A 25 -21.62 -1.52 10.93
N HIS A 26 -20.58 -1.06 10.26
CA HIS A 26 -20.33 -1.39 8.86
C HIS A 26 -19.24 -2.45 8.65
N VAL A 27 -18.26 -2.57 9.56
CA VAL A 27 -17.15 -3.53 9.45
C VAL A 27 -17.45 -4.76 10.32
N THR A 28 -18.43 -5.54 9.87
CA THR A 28 -18.90 -6.74 10.57
C THR A 28 -17.96 -7.95 10.39
N ASP A 29 -18.17 -9.03 11.16
CA ASP A 29 -17.45 -10.28 10.95
C ASP A 29 -17.68 -10.86 9.56
N GLU A 30 -18.88 -10.67 9.02
CA GLU A 30 -19.23 -11.09 7.66
C GLU A 30 -18.40 -10.34 6.59
N VAL A 31 -18.24 -9.03 6.74
CA VAL A 31 -17.38 -8.22 5.87
C VAL A 31 -15.94 -8.74 5.92
N ARG A 32 -15.39 -8.95 7.12
CA ARG A 32 -14.03 -9.46 7.30
C ARG A 32 -13.87 -10.88 6.74
N ARG A 33 -14.88 -11.76 6.90
CA ARG A 33 -14.87 -13.11 6.33
C ARG A 33 -14.85 -13.06 4.81
N ARG A 34 -15.74 -12.27 4.20
CA ARG A 34 -15.81 -12.09 2.75
C ARG A 34 -14.52 -11.54 2.17
N ASP A 35 -13.91 -10.55 2.83
CA ASP A 35 -12.63 -9.97 2.41
C ASP A 35 -11.51 -11.01 2.41
N ARG A 36 -11.42 -11.84 3.45
CA ARG A 36 -10.45 -12.96 3.49
C ARG A 36 -10.68 -14.01 2.40
N GLU A 37 -11.94 -14.33 2.10
CA GLU A 37 -12.29 -15.31 1.06
C GLU A 37 -11.96 -14.79 -0.33
N THR A 38 -12.25 -13.52 -0.59
CA THR A 38 -11.98 -12.89 -1.90
C THR A 38 -10.54 -12.43 -2.04
N GLY A 39 -9.89 -12.01 -0.95
CA GLY A 39 -8.57 -11.40 -0.96
C GLY A 39 -8.54 -10.06 -1.69
N ASP A 40 -9.69 -9.39 -1.81
CA ASP A 40 -9.84 -8.18 -2.62
C ASP A 40 -9.36 -6.92 -1.87
N ASN A 41 -9.26 -7.00 -0.55
CA ASN A 41 -8.99 -5.85 0.32
C ASN A 41 -9.95 -4.67 0.05
N PHE A 42 -11.21 -5.04 -0.26
CA PHE A 42 -12.26 -4.12 -0.63
C PHE A 42 -13.64 -4.71 -0.32
N ASP A 43 -14.53 -3.87 0.21
CA ASP A 43 -15.96 -4.17 0.35
C ASP A 43 -16.79 -2.97 -0.13
N GLU A 44 -17.61 -3.20 -1.14
CA GLU A 44 -18.39 -2.14 -1.79
C GLU A 44 -19.40 -1.50 -0.83
N GLY A 45 -20.08 -2.31 -0.01
CA GLY A 45 -21.06 -1.80 0.95
C GLY A 45 -20.42 -0.88 2.00
N VAL A 46 -19.29 -1.28 2.54
CA VAL A 46 -18.49 -0.46 3.47
C VAL A 46 -18.02 0.82 2.79
N HIS A 47 -17.53 0.72 1.56
CA HIS A 47 -16.98 1.85 0.83
C HIS A 47 -18.04 2.91 0.50
N LEU A 48 -19.21 2.49 0.02
CA LEU A 48 -20.33 3.39 -0.25
C LEU A 48 -20.87 4.03 1.05
N ALA A 49 -20.91 3.28 2.15
CA ALA A 49 -21.30 3.82 3.45
C ALA A 49 -20.30 4.89 3.95
N LEU A 50 -18.99 4.70 3.72
CA LEU A 50 -17.96 5.70 4.02
C LEU A 50 -18.18 6.99 3.23
N GLY A 51 -18.50 6.88 1.93
CA GLY A 51 -18.83 8.03 1.09
C GLY A 51 -20.07 8.76 1.58
N ALA A 52 -21.17 8.03 1.80
CA ALA A 52 -22.43 8.59 2.27
C ALA A 52 -22.31 9.29 3.64
N ALA A 53 -21.45 8.79 4.53
CA ALA A 53 -21.19 9.39 5.84
C ALA A 53 -20.13 10.51 5.81
N GLY A 54 -19.55 10.84 4.64
CA GLY A 54 -18.58 11.91 4.46
C GLY A 54 -17.16 11.58 4.92
N TRP A 55 -16.85 10.32 5.30
CA TRP A 55 -15.51 9.93 5.74
C TRP A 55 -14.48 10.02 4.62
N LEU A 56 -14.86 9.67 3.37
CA LEU A 56 -13.96 9.74 2.21
C LEU A 56 -13.62 11.18 1.88
N THR A 57 -14.60 12.08 1.87
CA THR A 57 -14.41 13.54 1.68
C THR A 57 -13.50 14.12 2.77
N ALA A 58 -13.73 13.75 4.04
CA ALA A 58 -12.92 14.22 5.17
C ALA A 58 -11.46 13.76 5.09
N GLU A 59 -11.17 12.61 4.45
CA GLU A 59 -9.79 12.16 4.19
C GLU A 59 -9.14 12.83 2.99
N LEU A 60 -9.91 13.13 1.93
CA LEU A 60 -9.40 13.74 0.72
C LEU A 60 -9.07 15.22 0.87
N ASN A 61 -9.84 15.92 1.70
CA ASN A 61 -9.74 17.36 1.85
C ASN A 61 -8.62 17.76 2.82
N SER A 62 -8.07 18.96 2.62
CA SER A 62 -7.25 19.64 3.60
C SER A 62 -8.09 20.06 4.82
N GLU A 63 -7.44 20.35 5.94
CA GLU A 63 -8.12 20.88 7.13
C GLU A 63 -8.88 22.18 6.85
N GLU A 64 -8.31 23.05 6.00
CA GLU A 64 -8.93 24.30 5.55
C GLU A 64 -10.21 24.08 4.72
N GLU A 65 -10.29 22.95 4.01
CA GLU A 65 -11.45 22.52 3.23
C GLU A 65 -12.43 21.66 4.00
N GLY A 66 -12.28 21.57 5.33
CA GLY A 66 -13.14 20.78 6.20
C GLY A 66 -12.72 19.30 6.34
N GLY A 67 -11.49 18.96 5.95
CA GLY A 67 -10.90 17.65 6.16
C GLY A 67 -10.48 17.41 7.61
N LEU A 68 -9.99 16.19 7.86
CA LEU A 68 -9.52 15.80 9.19
C LEU A 68 -8.25 16.56 9.56
N ASN A 69 -8.24 17.17 10.75
CA ASN A 69 -7.01 17.65 11.36
C ASN A 69 -6.09 16.47 11.72
N ARG A 70 -4.85 16.77 12.06
CA ARG A 70 -3.82 15.76 12.30
C ARG A 70 -4.20 14.74 13.37
N LEU A 71 -4.76 15.21 14.51
CA LEU A 71 -5.16 14.33 15.62
C LEU A 71 -6.29 13.40 15.19
N ARG A 72 -7.34 13.93 14.57
CA ARG A 72 -8.51 13.16 14.11
C ARG A 72 -8.13 12.18 12.99
N ARG A 73 -7.24 12.59 12.08
CA ARG A 73 -6.69 11.69 11.06
C ARG A 73 -5.96 10.50 11.70
N ARG A 74 -5.15 10.76 12.74
CA ARG A 74 -4.46 9.68 13.46
C ARG A 74 -5.42 8.77 14.22
N MET A 75 -6.42 9.34 14.92
CA MET A 75 -7.44 8.53 15.60
C MET A 75 -8.22 7.66 14.61
N TRP A 76 -8.65 8.23 13.50
CA TRP A 76 -9.35 7.51 12.44
C TRP A 76 -8.49 6.37 11.86
N ASP A 77 -7.23 6.62 11.56
CA ASP A 77 -6.32 5.58 11.04
C ASP A 77 -6.11 4.43 12.05
N LEU A 78 -5.98 4.73 13.33
CA LEU A 78 -5.85 3.71 14.38
C LEU A 78 -7.12 2.86 14.51
N GLU A 79 -8.30 3.49 14.54
CA GLU A 79 -9.56 2.75 14.68
C GLU A 79 -9.87 1.89 13.44
N ARG A 80 -9.60 2.39 12.22
CA ARG A 80 -9.70 1.60 10.99
C ARG A 80 -8.86 0.32 11.05
N ARG A 81 -7.60 0.45 11.48
CA ARG A 81 -6.68 -0.67 11.59
C ARG A 81 -7.11 -1.66 12.66
N ARG A 82 -7.62 -1.16 13.79
CA ARG A 82 -8.09 -2.00 14.89
C ARG A 82 -9.22 -2.95 14.46
N VAL A 83 -10.08 -2.53 13.54
CA VAL A 83 -11.19 -3.36 13.04
C VAL A 83 -10.87 -4.11 11.76
N HIS A 84 -9.65 -3.99 11.22
CA HIS A 84 -9.25 -4.62 9.96
C HIS A 84 -10.21 -4.32 8.80
N ILE A 85 -10.51 -3.04 8.58
CA ILE A 85 -11.34 -2.62 7.45
C ILE A 85 -10.65 -2.94 6.12
N PRO A 86 -11.38 -3.44 5.08
CA PRO A 86 -10.86 -3.55 3.73
C PRO A 86 -10.55 -2.17 3.14
N TRP A 87 -9.26 -1.80 3.03
CA TRP A 87 -8.86 -0.40 2.82
C TRP A 87 -7.92 -0.13 1.65
N VAL A 88 -7.30 -1.16 1.07
CA VAL A 88 -6.22 -1.00 0.09
C VAL A 88 -6.67 -0.20 -1.12
N THR A 89 -7.85 -0.47 -1.65
CA THR A 89 -8.41 0.25 -2.80
C THR A 89 -8.61 1.74 -2.52
N TRP A 90 -9.10 2.10 -1.31
CA TRP A 90 -9.24 3.52 -0.96
C TRP A 90 -7.90 4.20 -0.74
N GLY A 91 -6.95 3.56 -0.07
CA GLY A 91 -5.59 4.12 0.11
C GLY A 91 -4.95 4.50 -1.22
N THR A 92 -5.08 3.64 -2.23
CA THR A 92 -4.62 3.91 -3.59
C THR A 92 -5.41 5.05 -4.24
N THR A 93 -6.74 5.01 -4.13
CA THR A 93 -7.64 6.04 -4.68
C THR A 93 -7.29 7.43 -4.12
N ALA A 94 -7.09 7.57 -2.83
CA ALA A 94 -6.79 8.83 -2.17
C ALA A 94 -5.45 9.45 -2.65
N ILE A 95 -4.43 8.61 -2.87
CA ILE A 95 -3.14 9.06 -3.42
C ILE A 95 -3.31 9.57 -4.85
N VAL A 96 -4.02 8.83 -5.70
CA VAL A 96 -4.23 9.20 -7.10
C VAL A 96 -5.15 10.42 -7.24
N ALA A 97 -6.16 10.57 -6.38
CA ALA A 97 -7.08 11.70 -6.39
C ALA A 97 -6.35 13.05 -6.31
N LYS A 98 -5.28 13.14 -5.52
CA LYS A 98 -4.44 14.34 -5.44
C LYS A 98 -3.77 14.66 -6.78
N SER A 99 -3.35 13.64 -7.52
CA SER A 99 -2.78 13.84 -8.87
C SER A 99 -3.83 14.26 -9.87
N VAL A 100 -5.06 13.75 -9.78
CA VAL A 100 -6.18 14.20 -10.61
C VAL A 100 -6.52 15.68 -10.33
N ARG A 101 -6.62 16.06 -9.04
CA ARG A 101 -6.84 17.47 -8.66
C ARG A 101 -5.76 18.41 -9.18
N LYS A 102 -4.50 17.98 -9.20
CA LYS A 102 -3.36 18.83 -9.57
C LYS A 102 -3.09 18.86 -11.07
N HIS A 103 -3.31 17.77 -11.78
CA HIS A 103 -2.83 17.58 -13.16
C HIS A 103 -3.92 17.23 -14.16
N GLY A 104 -5.12 16.89 -13.70
CA GLY A 104 -6.28 16.61 -14.55
C GLY A 104 -6.85 17.87 -15.18
N SER A 105 -7.43 17.75 -16.38
CA SER A 105 -8.23 18.82 -16.98
C SER A 105 -9.45 19.12 -16.09
N PRO A 106 -10.02 20.35 -16.16
CA PRO A 106 -11.25 20.67 -15.44
C PRO A 106 -12.38 19.66 -15.70
N GLU A 107 -12.55 19.27 -16.96
CA GLU A 107 -13.55 18.27 -17.37
C GLU A 107 -13.34 16.92 -16.68
N LEU A 108 -12.09 16.43 -16.63
CA LEU A 108 -11.76 15.18 -15.94
C LEU A 108 -11.99 15.27 -14.43
N GLN A 109 -11.67 16.41 -13.83
CA GLN A 109 -11.90 16.63 -12.41
C GLN A 109 -13.41 16.63 -12.07
N GLU A 110 -14.23 17.29 -12.88
CA GLU A 110 -15.70 17.29 -12.74
C GLU A 110 -16.31 15.88 -12.92
N GLU A 111 -15.75 15.08 -13.81
CA GLU A 111 -16.19 13.70 -14.06
C GLU A 111 -15.87 12.77 -12.91
N VAL A 112 -14.68 12.90 -12.30
CA VAL A 112 -14.14 11.88 -11.40
C VAL A 112 -14.26 12.23 -9.92
N LEU A 113 -13.91 13.46 -9.51
CA LEU A 113 -13.78 13.80 -8.10
C LEU A 113 -15.07 13.67 -7.29
N PRO A 114 -16.24 14.09 -7.77
CA PRO A 114 -17.48 13.92 -7.00
C PRO A 114 -17.85 12.46 -6.75
N GLY A 115 -17.53 11.57 -7.70
CA GLY A 115 -17.76 10.14 -7.56
C GLY A 115 -16.81 9.48 -6.55
N LEU A 116 -15.57 9.98 -6.42
CA LEU A 116 -14.64 9.55 -5.38
C LEU A 116 -15.17 9.87 -3.99
N GLU A 117 -15.65 11.07 -3.79
CA GLU A 117 -16.19 11.54 -2.51
C GLU A 117 -17.41 10.74 -2.06
N ARG A 118 -18.26 10.32 -3.01
CA ARG A 118 -19.40 9.44 -2.74
C ARG A 118 -19.07 7.96 -2.64
N GLY A 119 -17.81 7.56 -2.93
CA GLY A 119 -17.38 6.16 -2.95
C GLY A 119 -17.80 5.38 -4.20
N GLU A 120 -18.35 6.03 -5.21
CA GLU A 120 -18.82 5.42 -6.46
C GLU A 120 -17.67 5.17 -7.46
N ILE A 121 -16.65 6.01 -7.42
CA ILE A 121 -15.46 5.92 -8.25
C ILE A 121 -14.25 5.53 -7.38
N ARG A 122 -13.47 4.60 -7.88
CA ARG A 122 -12.22 4.11 -7.28
C ARG A 122 -11.13 4.07 -8.34
N LEU A 123 -9.89 4.27 -7.91
CA LEU A 123 -8.72 4.39 -8.78
C LEU A 123 -7.67 3.36 -8.39
N CYS A 124 -7.05 2.71 -9.38
CA CYS A 124 -5.93 1.81 -9.17
C CYS A 124 -4.68 2.27 -9.92
N LEU A 125 -3.53 1.65 -9.62
CA LEU A 125 -2.23 2.00 -10.20
C LEU A 125 -1.84 1.03 -11.32
N GLY A 126 -1.51 1.55 -12.49
CA GLY A 126 -0.95 0.82 -13.61
C GLY A 126 0.52 1.19 -13.85
N TYR A 127 1.44 0.73 -12.98
CA TYR A 127 2.87 1.07 -13.05
C TYR A 127 3.72 -0.09 -13.55
N THR A 128 3.72 -1.20 -12.81
CA THR A 128 4.58 -2.36 -13.03
C THR A 128 4.21 -3.09 -14.30
N GLU A 129 5.22 -3.54 -15.03
CA GLU A 129 5.07 -4.40 -16.21
C GLU A 129 5.73 -5.76 -15.98
N PRO A 130 5.41 -6.80 -16.79
CA PRO A 130 6.02 -8.12 -16.64
C PRO A 130 7.56 -8.10 -16.65
N GLU A 131 8.15 -7.17 -17.40
CA GLU A 131 9.61 -7.03 -17.54
C GLU A 131 10.26 -6.14 -16.48
N GLY A 132 9.49 -5.38 -15.70
CA GLY A 132 10.10 -4.48 -14.69
C GLY A 132 9.12 -3.71 -13.84
N GLY A 133 9.44 -3.59 -12.54
CA GLY A 133 8.67 -2.81 -11.56
C GLY A 133 9.50 -1.80 -10.80
N SER A 134 10.74 -2.15 -10.42
CA SER A 134 11.62 -1.26 -9.63
C SER A 134 12.05 0.02 -10.37
N ASP A 135 12.13 -0.04 -11.70
CA ASP A 135 12.38 1.12 -12.56
C ASP A 135 11.17 1.36 -13.48
N VAL A 136 10.14 1.96 -12.93
CA VAL A 136 8.87 2.25 -13.66
C VAL A 136 9.09 3.17 -14.88
N ALA A 137 10.23 3.86 -14.94
CA ALA A 137 10.57 4.70 -16.08
C ALA A 137 10.98 3.90 -17.33
N THR A 138 11.22 2.59 -17.21
CA THR A 138 11.47 1.69 -18.36
C THR A 138 10.18 1.17 -19.01
N CYS A 139 9.06 1.83 -18.78
CA CYS A 139 7.73 1.51 -19.28
C CYS A 139 7.72 1.21 -20.77
N LYS A 140 7.09 0.10 -21.17
CA LYS A 140 6.93 -0.35 -22.55
C LYS A 140 5.49 -0.22 -23.05
N THR A 141 4.50 -0.12 -22.15
CA THR A 141 3.12 0.18 -22.51
C THR A 141 3.10 1.51 -23.27
N ARG A 142 2.67 1.48 -24.52
CA ARG A 142 2.73 2.62 -25.45
C ARG A 142 1.40 3.33 -25.53
N ALA A 143 1.46 4.66 -25.66
CA ALA A 143 0.34 5.46 -26.10
C ALA A 143 0.75 6.26 -27.33
N VAL A 144 0.03 6.10 -28.42
CA VAL A 144 0.30 6.76 -29.71
C VAL A 144 -0.88 7.68 -30.03
N ARG A 145 -0.59 8.93 -30.40
CA ARG A 145 -1.63 9.88 -30.75
C ARG A 145 -2.25 9.53 -32.10
N ASP A 146 -3.58 9.52 -32.15
CA ASP A 146 -4.37 9.30 -33.37
C ASP A 146 -5.50 10.36 -33.41
N GLY A 147 -5.26 11.48 -34.08
CA GLY A 147 -6.15 12.63 -34.06
C GLY A 147 -6.26 13.27 -32.68
N ASP A 148 -7.49 13.31 -32.16
CA ASP A 148 -7.79 13.86 -30.82
C ASP A 148 -7.76 12.79 -29.73
N GLN A 149 -7.46 11.54 -30.09
CA GLN A 149 -7.40 10.41 -29.16
C GLN A 149 -5.98 9.84 -29.05
N TRP A 150 -5.83 8.97 -28.06
CA TRP A 150 -4.65 8.16 -27.85
C TRP A 150 -5.02 6.66 -27.98
N VAL A 151 -4.16 5.92 -28.64
CA VAL A 151 -4.26 4.45 -28.76
C VAL A 151 -3.23 3.80 -27.85
N ILE A 152 -3.69 3.04 -26.86
CA ILE A 152 -2.86 2.44 -25.84
C ILE A 152 -2.73 0.94 -26.07
N ASN A 153 -1.49 0.45 -26.07
CA ASN A 153 -1.14 -0.96 -26.22
C ASN A 153 -0.07 -1.38 -25.20
N GLY A 154 -0.25 -2.53 -24.57
CA GLY A 154 0.70 -3.09 -23.61
C GLY A 154 0.04 -3.90 -22.51
N SER A 155 0.73 -4.06 -21.39
CA SER A 155 0.16 -4.72 -20.21
C SER A 155 0.77 -4.20 -18.92
N LYS A 156 -0.02 -4.25 -17.83
CA LYS A 156 0.44 -3.92 -16.47
C LYS A 156 0.18 -5.11 -15.55
N MET A 157 1.08 -5.32 -14.61
CA MET A 157 1.04 -6.41 -13.64
C MET A 157 0.95 -5.85 -12.22
N PHE A 158 0.36 -6.62 -11.33
CA PHE A 158 0.14 -6.23 -9.93
C PHE A 158 -0.72 -4.95 -9.78
N THR A 159 -1.69 -4.78 -10.69
CA THR A 159 -2.68 -3.70 -10.64
C THR A 159 -3.77 -4.07 -9.64
N THR A 160 -3.45 -3.92 -8.36
CA THR A 160 -4.34 -4.28 -7.25
C THR A 160 -5.62 -3.46 -7.31
N GLY A 161 -6.76 -4.12 -7.13
CA GLY A 161 -8.08 -3.49 -7.16
C GLY A 161 -8.63 -3.19 -8.57
N ALA A 162 -7.92 -3.46 -9.69
CA ALA A 162 -8.39 -3.10 -11.04
C ALA A 162 -9.82 -3.61 -11.34
N HIS A 163 -10.19 -4.80 -10.86
CA HIS A 163 -11.52 -5.39 -11.06
C HIS A 163 -12.63 -4.70 -10.24
N ASN A 164 -12.27 -3.85 -9.28
CA ASN A 164 -13.18 -3.09 -8.40
C ASN A 164 -13.09 -1.57 -8.62
N CYS A 165 -12.22 -1.12 -9.55
CA CYS A 165 -12.00 0.28 -9.84
C CYS A 165 -12.64 0.71 -11.17
N GLN A 166 -12.97 1.97 -11.29
CA GLN A 166 -13.52 2.56 -12.51
C GLN A 166 -12.41 3.09 -13.42
N TYR A 167 -11.27 3.51 -12.84
CA TYR A 167 -10.15 4.05 -13.63
C TYR A 167 -8.81 3.49 -13.14
N VAL A 168 -7.87 3.41 -14.08
CA VAL A 168 -6.46 3.13 -13.78
C VAL A 168 -5.59 4.35 -14.05
N PHE A 169 -4.78 4.71 -13.06
CA PHE A 169 -3.73 5.71 -13.18
C PHE A 169 -2.53 5.08 -13.87
N LEU A 170 -2.47 5.25 -15.18
CA LEU A 170 -1.63 4.48 -16.09
C LEU A 170 -0.42 5.28 -16.56
N ILE A 171 0.77 4.72 -16.33
CA ILE A 171 2.01 5.21 -16.95
C ILE A 171 2.18 4.57 -18.34
N THR A 172 2.46 5.40 -19.34
CA THR A 172 2.71 4.97 -20.73
C THR A 172 3.98 5.62 -21.28
N ASN A 173 4.52 5.03 -22.34
CA ASN A 173 5.61 5.59 -23.14
C ASN A 173 5.02 6.21 -24.40
N THR A 174 5.22 7.52 -24.58
CA THR A 174 4.73 8.27 -25.74
C THR A 174 5.84 8.69 -26.71
N ASP A 175 7.13 8.50 -26.30
CA ASP A 175 8.29 8.81 -27.14
C ASP A 175 9.43 7.81 -26.89
N PRO A 176 9.49 6.68 -27.63
CA PRO A 176 10.49 5.64 -27.41
C PRO A 176 11.93 6.08 -27.74
N GLU A 177 12.13 7.17 -28.47
CA GLU A 177 13.44 7.69 -28.81
C GLU A 177 14.01 8.64 -27.76
N ALA A 178 13.15 9.18 -26.89
CA ALA A 178 13.58 10.07 -25.80
C ALA A 178 14.23 9.25 -24.63
N SER A 179 14.96 9.96 -23.77
CA SER A 179 15.43 9.34 -22.52
C SER A 179 14.25 8.92 -21.64
N LYS A 180 14.39 7.80 -20.91
CA LYS A 180 13.31 7.14 -20.18
C LYS A 180 12.41 8.05 -19.32
N HIS A 181 12.96 9.08 -18.66
CA HIS A 181 12.19 10.02 -17.86
C HIS A 181 11.49 11.12 -18.67
N LYS A 182 11.87 11.28 -19.93
CA LYS A 182 11.31 12.29 -20.88
C LYS A 182 10.44 11.64 -21.96
N SER A 183 10.11 10.37 -21.81
CA SER A 183 9.27 9.60 -22.75
C SER A 183 7.91 9.26 -22.17
N LEU A 184 7.62 9.65 -20.95
CA LEU A 184 6.48 9.17 -20.20
C LEU A 184 5.33 10.16 -20.21
N THR A 185 4.12 9.64 -20.38
CA THR A 185 2.86 10.37 -20.19
C THR A 185 1.94 9.59 -19.29
N MET A 186 1.23 10.28 -18.41
CA MET A 186 0.25 9.69 -17.50
C MET A 186 -1.15 9.87 -18.03
N PHE A 187 -1.96 8.83 -17.87
CA PHE A 187 -3.39 8.86 -18.21
C PHE A 187 -4.22 8.30 -17.04
N LEU A 188 -5.44 8.79 -16.91
CA LEU A 188 -6.47 8.17 -16.09
C LEU A 188 -7.44 7.44 -17.02
N VAL A 189 -7.19 6.16 -17.27
CA VAL A 189 -7.92 5.39 -18.28
C VAL A 189 -9.16 4.73 -17.67
N PRO A 190 -10.37 4.92 -18.24
CA PRO A 190 -11.55 4.15 -17.83
C PRO A 190 -11.33 2.65 -18.06
N LEU A 191 -11.57 1.82 -17.03
CA LEU A 191 -11.32 0.38 -17.09
C LEU A 191 -12.39 -0.41 -17.85
N ASP A 192 -13.52 0.22 -18.17
CA ASP A 192 -14.57 -0.32 -19.05
C ASP A 192 -14.34 -0.03 -20.53
N SER A 193 -13.23 0.63 -20.89
CA SER A 193 -12.88 0.93 -22.28
C SER A 193 -12.71 -0.36 -23.11
N PRO A 194 -13.23 -0.40 -24.35
CA PRO A 194 -13.00 -1.53 -25.25
C PRO A 194 -11.52 -1.82 -25.44
N GLY A 195 -11.14 -3.10 -25.41
CA GLY A 195 -9.75 -3.55 -25.54
C GLY A 195 -9.01 -3.71 -24.22
N ILE A 196 -9.65 -3.45 -23.07
CA ILE A 196 -9.10 -3.77 -21.75
C ILE A 196 -9.56 -5.16 -21.31
N GLU A 197 -8.59 -5.98 -20.87
CA GLU A 197 -8.84 -7.27 -20.25
C GLU A 197 -8.15 -7.31 -18.87
N ILE A 198 -8.89 -7.74 -17.84
CA ILE A 198 -8.40 -7.81 -16.46
C ILE A 198 -8.38 -9.28 -16.02
N GLN A 199 -7.19 -9.78 -15.70
CA GLN A 199 -6.99 -11.16 -15.20
C GLN A 199 -6.53 -11.14 -13.75
N GLY A 200 -7.25 -11.88 -12.87
CA GLY A 200 -6.88 -12.02 -11.46
C GLY A 200 -5.64 -12.87 -11.25
N ILE A 201 -4.79 -12.44 -10.32
CA ILE A 201 -3.65 -13.20 -9.81
C ILE A 201 -3.82 -13.32 -8.30
N ARG A 202 -3.54 -14.51 -7.76
CA ARG A 202 -3.43 -14.71 -6.29
C ARG A 202 -1.97 -14.63 -5.88
N THR A 203 -1.70 -13.83 -4.85
CA THR A 203 -0.40 -13.75 -4.21
C THR A 203 -0.25 -14.82 -3.13
N VAL A 204 0.96 -15.02 -2.62
CA VAL A 204 1.23 -16.11 -1.66
C VAL A 204 0.48 -15.95 -0.33
N ASP A 205 0.14 -14.74 0.05
CA ASP A 205 -0.70 -14.43 1.23
C ASP A 205 -2.20 -14.69 1.02
N GLY A 206 -2.61 -14.92 -0.23
CA GLY A 206 -4.00 -15.18 -0.60
C GLY A 206 -4.73 -13.98 -1.17
N ASP A 207 -4.11 -12.79 -1.14
CA ASP A 207 -4.70 -11.57 -1.68
C ASP A 207 -4.78 -11.62 -3.21
N ARG A 208 -5.73 -10.86 -3.75
CA ARG A 208 -5.91 -10.72 -5.19
C ARG A 208 -5.25 -9.45 -5.71
N THR A 209 -4.46 -9.62 -6.75
CA THR A 209 -4.05 -8.53 -7.63
C THR A 209 -4.40 -8.88 -9.07
N ASN A 210 -4.03 -8.06 -10.06
CA ASN A 210 -4.42 -8.30 -11.44
C ASN A 210 -3.29 -8.02 -12.43
N ILE A 211 -3.37 -8.70 -13.59
CA ILE A 211 -2.75 -8.27 -14.84
C ILE A 211 -3.83 -7.54 -15.64
N VAL A 212 -3.48 -6.41 -16.23
CA VAL A 212 -4.36 -5.66 -17.12
C VAL A 212 -3.70 -5.55 -18.48
N TYR A 213 -4.39 -6.04 -19.50
CA TYR A 213 -3.97 -5.97 -20.90
C TYR A 213 -4.69 -4.83 -21.61
N TYR A 214 -3.97 -4.14 -22.47
CA TYR A 214 -4.46 -3.03 -23.30
C TYR A 214 -4.20 -3.37 -24.76
N SER A 215 -5.28 -3.51 -25.56
CA SER A 215 -5.24 -3.88 -26.98
C SER A 215 -6.02 -2.83 -27.76
N ASP A 216 -5.29 -1.91 -28.40
CA ASP A 216 -5.83 -0.78 -29.15
C ASP A 216 -6.87 0.05 -28.37
N VAL A 217 -6.63 0.24 -27.10
CA VAL A 217 -7.53 1.00 -26.20
C VAL A 217 -7.49 2.47 -26.60
N ARG A 218 -8.65 3.01 -26.99
CA ARG A 218 -8.80 4.41 -27.41
C ARG A 218 -9.31 5.25 -26.26
N VAL A 219 -8.60 6.34 -25.95
CA VAL A 219 -8.98 7.30 -24.91
C VAL A 219 -8.84 8.73 -25.42
N ASP A 220 -9.73 9.60 -25.01
CA ASP A 220 -9.68 11.03 -25.37
C ASP A 220 -8.54 11.74 -24.62
N ASP A 221 -8.02 12.83 -25.21
CA ASP A 221 -6.93 13.62 -24.59
C ASP A 221 -7.33 14.21 -23.22
N LYS A 222 -8.61 14.33 -22.91
CA LYS A 222 -9.09 14.78 -21.59
C LYS A 222 -8.63 13.88 -20.44
N TYR A 223 -8.38 12.59 -20.71
CA TYR A 223 -7.90 11.62 -19.74
C TYR A 223 -6.39 11.68 -19.48
N ARG A 224 -5.67 12.54 -20.19
CA ARG A 224 -4.24 12.79 -19.95
C ARG A 224 -4.04 13.64 -18.69
N LEU A 225 -3.08 13.24 -17.89
CA LEU A 225 -2.69 13.97 -16.68
C LEU A 225 -1.36 14.70 -16.91
N GLY A 226 -1.40 16.01 -16.90
CA GLY A 226 -0.25 16.86 -17.16
C GLY A 226 0.13 16.91 -18.67
N GLU A 227 1.38 17.28 -18.95
CA GLU A 227 1.87 17.45 -20.31
C GLU A 227 2.32 16.12 -20.96
N VAL A 228 2.26 16.07 -22.30
CA VAL A 228 2.86 14.95 -23.06
C VAL A 228 4.36 14.88 -22.76
N ASN A 229 4.86 13.69 -22.50
CA ASN A 229 6.24 13.43 -22.05
C ASN A 229 6.59 14.05 -20.67
N GLY A 230 5.61 14.65 -19.98
CA GLY A 230 5.73 15.20 -18.63
C GLY A 230 5.33 14.23 -17.51
N GLY A 231 4.99 12.99 -17.83
CA GLY A 231 4.43 12.01 -16.89
C GLY A 231 5.31 11.67 -15.70
N TRP A 232 6.63 11.80 -15.84
CA TRP A 232 7.54 11.61 -14.70
C TRP A 232 7.27 12.59 -13.55
N ALA A 233 7.01 13.85 -13.86
CA ALA A 233 6.69 14.87 -12.85
C ALA A 233 5.34 14.58 -12.16
N VAL A 234 4.35 14.09 -12.91
CA VAL A 234 3.05 13.66 -12.38
C VAL A 234 3.19 12.46 -11.46
N LEU A 235 3.97 11.46 -11.88
CA LEU A 235 4.20 10.22 -11.13
C LEU A 235 4.94 10.45 -9.81
N MET A 236 5.86 11.41 -9.76
CA MET A 236 6.67 11.68 -8.56
C MET A 236 5.83 12.10 -7.35
N GLY A 237 4.68 12.72 -7.53
CA GLY A 237 3.76 13.07 -6.44
C GLY A 237 3.33 11.83 -5.65
N PRO A 238 2.59 10.90 -6.27
CA PRO A 238 2.17 9.65 -5.64
C PRO A 238 3.32 8.78 -5.12
N LEU A 239 4.41 8.66 -5.87
CA LEU A 239 5.58 7.88 -5.43
C LEU A 239 6.23 8.47 -4.17
N ASN A 240 6.37 9.78 -4.08
CA ASN A 240 6.92 10.43 -2.90
C ASN A 240 6.02 10.27 -1.68
N GLU A 241 4.70 10.29 -1.87
CA GLU A 241 3.73 10.06 -0.81
C GLU A 241 3.76 8.59 -0.35
N GLU A 242 3.77 7.65 -1.27
CA GLU A 242 3.88 6.22 -1.00
C GLU A 242 5.19 5.87 -0.27
N HIS A 243 6.30 6.48 -0.69
CA HIS A 243 7.62 6.24 -0.10
C HIS A 243 7.89 7.06 1.17
N GLY A 244 7.01 7.99 1.54
CA GLY A 244 7.21 8.86 2.69
C GLY A 244 8.37 9.84 2.56
N VAL A 245 8.69 10.25 1.34
CA VAL A 245 9.79 11.19 1.06
C VAL A 245 9.36 12.65 1.26
N VAL A 246 8.07 12.95 1.18
CA VAL A 246 7.53 14.30 1.32
C VAL A 246 6.98 14.51 2.74
N GLY A 247 7.58 15.46 3.45
CA GLY A 247 7.01 16.01 4.67
C GLY A 247 7.31 15.23 5.94
N ALA A 248 8.59 15.21 6.34
CA ALA A 248 8.86 15.05 7.77
C ALA A 248 8.17 16.20 8.49
N ALA A 249 7.05 15.92 9.17
CA ALA A 249 6.50 16.89 10.09
C ALA A 249 7.57 17.26 11.12
N PRO A 250 7.62 18.53 11.61
CA PRO A 250 8.65 18.99 12.54
C PRO A 250 8.77 18.17 13.82
N ASP A 251 7.77 17.36 14.12
CA ASP A 251 7.67 16.51 15.33
C ASP A 251 8.06 15.04 15.09
N GLY A 252 8.62 14.71 13.92
CA GLY A 252 9.12 13.36 13.61
C GLY A 252 8.05 12.28 13.44
N LEU A 253 6.75 12.60 13.53
CA LEU A 253 5.66 11.67 13.28
C LEU A 253 5.39 11.64 11.77
N GLN A 254 5.71 10.54 11.12
CA GLN A 254 5.44 10.33 9.70
C GLN A 254 4.16 9.54 9.51
N ASP A 255 3.26 10.09 8.68
CA ASP A 255 2.10 9.39 8.14
C ASP A 255 2.45 8.67 6.83
N VAL A 256 3.43 7.76 6.87
CA VAL A 256 3.65 6.86 5.75
C VAL A 256 2.73 5.67 5.92
N SER A 257 1.70 5.60 5.12
CA SER A 257 0.65 4.59 5.28
C SER A 257 1.19 3.14 5.27
N ILE A 258 2.13 2.81 4.37
CA ILE A 258 2.76 1.48 4.30
C ILE A 258 3.60 1.20 5.54
N LEU A 259 4.43 2.15 5.98
CA LEU A 259 5.31 1.99 7.13
C LEU A 259 4.50 1.77 8.42
N VAL A 260 3.50 2.61 8.62
CA VAL A 260 2.60 2.52 9.79
C VAL A 260 1.81 1.22 9.76
N HIS A 261 1.33 0.80 8.58
CA HIS A 261 0.62 -0.47 8.43
C HIS A 261 1.51 -1.65 8.79
N GLN A 262 2.67 -1.78 8.17
CA GLN A 262 3.59 -2.90 8.43
C GLN A 262 4.07 -2.92 9.89
N GLY A 263 4.36 -1.76 10.47
CA GLY A 263 4.76 -1.65 11.87
C GLY A 263 3.65 -2.07 12.83
N THR A 264 2.40 -1.65 12.57
CA THR A 264 1.24 -2.04 13.39
C THR A 264 1.00 -3.53 13.31
N VAL A 265 1.01 -4.12 12.12
CA VAL A 265 0.82 -5.56 11.93
C VAL A 265 1.90 -6.35 12.66
N MET A 266 3.16 -5.92 12.55
CA MET A 266 4.29 -6.56 13.26
C MET A 266 4.10 -6.51 14.78
N ALA A 267 3.78 -5.34 15.33
CA ALA A 267 3.58 -5.17 16.77
C ALA A 267 2.41 -6.03 17.27
N THR A 268 1.27 -6.00 16.59
CA THR A 268 0.10 -6.80 16.93
C THR A 268 0.41 -8.30 16.90
N SER A 269 1.17 -8.76 15.90
CA SER A 269 1.56 -10.18 15.79
C SER A 269 2.48 -10.61 16.95
N VAL A 270 3.45 -9.78 17.32
CA VAL A 270 4.34 -10.06 18.45
C VAL A 270 3.54 -10.10 19.76
N ASP A 271 2.66 -9.12 19.98
CA ASP A 271 1.82 -9.03 21.19
C ASP A 271 0.87 -10.24 21.31
N ALA A 272 0.31 -10.72 20.21
CA ALA A 272 -0.52 -11.93 20.19
C ALA A 272 0.28 -13.17 20.63
N VAL A 273 1.49 -13.34 20.07
CA VAL A 273 2.35 -14.47 20.44
C VAL A 273 2.80 -14.38 21.90
N VAL A 274 3.15 -13.18 22.40
CA VAL A 274 3.45 -12.93 23.82
C VAL A 274 2.28 -13.35 24.71
N SER A 275 1.07 -12.91 24.34
CA SER A 275 -0.15 -13.21 25.08
C SER A 275 -0.45 -14.70 25.15
N ILE A 276 -0.26 -15.43 24.05
CA ILE A 276 -0.45 -16.88 24.00
C ILE A 276 0.63 -17.57 24.81
N ALA A 277 1.90 -17.19 24.64
CA ALA A 277 3.02 -17.81 25.33
C ALA A 277 3.01 -17.59 26.85
N ALA A 278 2.34 -16.52 27.32
CA ALA A 278 2.16 -16.23 28.75
C ALA A 278 1.03 -17.02 29.40
N ARG A 279 0.10 -17.62 28.61
CA ARG A 279 -1.03 -18.41 29.16
C ARG A 279 -0.54 -19.78 29.63
N LYS A 280 -1.17 -20.29 30.69
CA LYS A 280 -0.93 -21.70 31.15
C LYS A 280 -1.65 -22.63 30.21
N GLY A 281 -0.91 -23.62 29.71
CA GLY A 281 -1.44 -24.76 28.96
C GLY A 281 -2.19 -25.76 29.87
N PRO A 282 -2.74 -26.83 29.29
CA PRO A 282 -3.46 -27.90 30.04
C PRO A 282 -2.59 -28.57 31.08
N ASP A 283 -1.29 -28.60 30.91
CA ASP A 283 -0.28 -29.13 31.84
C ASP A 283 0.11 -28.12 32.96
N GLY A 284 -0.48 -26.94 32.99
CA GLY A 284 -0.22 -25.86 33.92
C GLY A 284 1.06 -25.03 33.65
N ARG A 285 1.83 -25.37 32.59
CA ARG A 285 3.06 -24.67 32.19
C ARG A 285 2.74 -23.59 31.13
N ARG A 286 3.59 -22.56 31.07
CA ARG A 286 3.55 -21.55 29.99
C ARG A 286 4.62 -21.87 28.96
N LEU A 287 4.42 -21.51 27.71
CA LEU A 287 5.49 -21.57 26.71
C LEU A 287 6.69 -20.71 27.12
N LEU A 288 6.46 -19.58 27.81
CA LEU A 288 7.51 -18.71 28.34
C LEU A 288 8.35 -19.34 29.47
N ASP A 289 7.93 -20.45 30.04
CA ASP A 289 8.75 -21.19 31.06
C ASP A 289 9.90 -21.96 30.39
N ASP A 290 9.88 -22.13 29.06
CA ASP A 290 11.00 -22.62 28.26
C ASP A 290 11.99 -21.51 27.94
N GLY A 291 13.26 -21.67 28.30
CA GLY A 291 14.31 -20.69 28.13
C GLY A 291 14.60 -20.36 26.67
N SER A 292 14.43 -21.30 25.74
CA SER A 292 14.58 -21.07 24.28
C SER A 292 13.45 -20.19 23.74
N VAL A 293 12.20 -20.48 24.14
CA VAL A 293 11.04 -19.66 23.78
C VAL A 293 11.19 -18.24 24.33
N ALA A 294 11.53 -18.10 25.61
CA ALA A 294 11.72 -16.80 26.24
C ALA A 294 12.81 -15.97 25.55
N TYR A 295 13.94 -16.60 25.19
CA TYR A 295 15.04 -15.93 24.47
C TYR A 295 14.62 -15.50 23.06
N ARG A 296 14.00 -16.37 22.28
CA ARG A 296 13.56 -16.08 20.90
C ARG A 296 12.52 -14.97 20.85
N LEU A 297 11.55 -15.02 21.77
CA LEU A 297 10.52 -14.00 21.85
C LEU A 297 11.10 -12.67 22.31
N GLY A 298 11.98 -12.65 23.33
CA GLY A 298 12.69 -11.45 23.77
C GLY A 298 13.55 -10.84 22.64
N ARG A 299 14.23 -11.65 21.83
CA ARG A 299 14.96 -11.21 20.63
C ARG A 299 14.02 -10.61 19.60
N SER A 300 12.86 -11.20 19.33
CA SER A 300 11.87 -10.69 18.38
C SER A 300 11.32 -9.35 18.82
N ILE A 301 11.00 -9.20 20.10
CA ILE A 301 10.57 -7.93 20.70
C ILE A 301 11.66 -6.84 20.54
N ALA A 302 12.91 -7.16 20.91
CA ALA A 302 14.00 -6.19 20.81
C ALA A 302 14.24 -5.73 19.36
N ARG A 303 14.17 -6.65 18.37
CA ARG A 303 14.28 -6.31 16.96
C ARG A 303 13.11 -5.47 16.46
N MET A 304 11.90 -5.81 16.90
CA MET A 304 10.69 -5.03 16.59
C MET A 304 10.84 -3.60 17.10
N GLU A 305 11.13 -3.40 18.39
CA GLU A 305 11.29 -2.07 18.98
C GLU A 305 12.38 -1.25 18.30
N ALA A 306 13.53 -1.87 18.00
CA ALA A 306 14.60 -1.20 17.26
C ALA A 306 14.15 -0.77 15.85
N SER A 307 13.38 -1.61 15.15
CA SER A 307 12.90 -1.30 13.81
C SER A 307 11.81 -0.22 13.80
N LEU A 308 10.91 -0.22 14.79
CA LEU A 308 9.88 0.81 14.98
C LEU A 308 10.46 2.16 15.34
N SER A 309 11.62 2.17 16.00
CA SER A 309 12.35 3.39 16.37
C SER A 309 13.17 3.99 15.21
N ALA A 310 13.32 3.27 14.11
CA ALA A 310 14.12 3.73 12.97
C ALA A 310 13.33 4.76 12.14
N PRO A 311 13.93 5.93 11.82
CA PRO A 311 13.19 6.99 11.12
C PRO A 311 13.07 6.74 9.62
N HIS A 312 11.98 7.24 9.02
CA HIS A 312 11.81 7.41 7.57
C HIS A 312 12.12 6.15 6.73
N MET A 313 12.93 6.30 5.68
CA MET A 313 13.35 5.21 4.79
C MET A 313 14.13 4.11 5.53
N PHE A 314 14.85 4.43 6.59
CA PHE A 314 15.49 3.42 7.45
C PHE A 314 14.43 2.53 8.11
N GLY A 315 13.36 3.14 8.63
CA GLY A 315 12.22 2.42 9.20
C GLY A 315 11.56 1.49 8.18
N ARG A 316 11.36 1.95 6.93
CA ARG A 316 10.83 1.11 5.84
C ARG A 316 11.65 -0.17 5.63
N VAL A 317 12.97 -0.05 5.58
CA VAL A 317 13.87 -1.20 5.44
C VAL A 317 13.87 -2.05 6.71
N ALA A 318 13.99 -1.42 7.88
CA ALA A 318 14.12 -2.11 9.16
C ALA A 318 12.85 -2.91 9.51
N ILE A 319 11.65 -2.33 9.36
CA ILE A 319 10.38 -2.99 9.67
C ILE A 319 10.15 -4.18 8.75
N ALA A 320 10.25 -3.97 7.42
CA ALA A 320 10.02 -5.06 6.48
C ALA A 320 11.04 -6.20 6.62
N GLN A 321 12.31 -5.89 6.86
CA GLN A 321 13.33 -6.90 7.12
C GLN A 321 13.07 -7.64 8.43
N THR A 322 12.72 -6.91 9.50
CA THR A 322 12.43 -7.52 10.81
C THR A 322 11.23 -8.45 10.71
N MET A 323 10.14 -8.02 10.05
CA MET A 323 8.95 -8.85 9.87
C MET A 323 9.27 -10.19 9.20
N ARG A 324 10.06 -10.15 8.13
CA ARG A 324 10.53 -11.36 7.43
C ARG A 324 11.37 -12.28 8.31
N ASP A 325 12.22 -11.67 9.17
CA ASP A 325 13.16 -12.43 10.00
C ASP A 325 12.50 -13.05 11.23
N ILE A 326 11.50 -12.37 11.82
CA ILE A 326 10.87 -12.84 13.07
C ILE A 326 9.63 -13.73 12.84
N SER A 327 8.92 -13.58 11.71
CA SER A 327 7.68 -14.33 11.48
C SER A 327 7.86 -15.86 11.53
N PRO A 328 8.97 -16.46 11.01
CA PRO A 328 9.22 -17.88 11.19
C PRO A 328 9.42 -18.28 12.66
N ASP A 329 10.13 -17.47 13.44
CA ASP A 329 10.34 -17.72 14.87
C ASP A 329 9.03 -17.65 15.65
N LEU A 330 8.18 -16.64 15.37
CA LEU A 330 6.87 -16.50 16.00
C LEU A 330 5.95 -17.68 15.70
N MET A 331 5.93 -18.13 14.44
CA MET A 331 5.16 -19.29 14.01
C MET A 331 5.63 -20.58 14.70
N ASP A 332 6.94 -20.82 14.77
CA ASP A 332 7.53 -21.98 15.41
C ASP A 332 7.32 -22.01 16.93
N ILE A 333 7.32 -20.84 17.60
CA ILE A 333 6.99 -20.74 19.04
C ILE A 333 5.57 -21.23 19.33
N LEU A 334 4.62 -20.93 18.46
CA LEU A 334 3.23 -21.37 18.59
C LEU A 334 3.02 -22.85 18.21
N GLY A 335 4.01 -23.46 17.55
CA GLY A 335 4.00 -24.87 17.14
C GLY A 335 3.04 -25.16 15.98
N PRO A 336 2.68 -26.45 15.75
CA PRO A 336 1.92 -26.88 14.56
C PRO A 336 0.56 -26.19 14.37
N ALA A 337 -0.08 -25.76 15.45
CA ALA A 337 -1.37 -25.07 15.42
C ALA A 337 -1.27 -23.69 14.72
N SER A 338 -0.07 -23.11 14.62
CA SER A 338 0.17 -21.86 13.90
C SER A 338 0.17 -22.00 12.37
N ALA A 339 0.25 -23.23 11.85
CA ALA A 339 0.18 -23.50 10.41
C ALA A 339 -1.25 -23.71 9.90
N LEU A 340 -2.24 -23.66 10.79
CA LEU A 340 -3.65 -23.78 10.41
C LEU A 340 -4.18 -22.42 9.96
N PRO A 341 -4.91 -22.38 8.83
CA PRO A 341 -5.52 -21.15 8.32
C PRO A 341 -6.56 -20.56 9.27
N VAL A 342 -6.93 -19.31 8.98
CA VAL A 342 -8.03 -18.62 9.68
C VAL A 342 -9.32 -19.47 9.61
N ASP A 343 -10.11 -19.40 10.69
CA ASP A 343 -11.39 -20.12 10.85
C ASP A 343 -11.25 -21.66 10.85
N THR A 344 -10.04 -22.19 11.06
CA THR A 344 -9.80 -23.63 11.25
C THR A 344 -9.82 -23.96 12.74
N GLU A 345 -10.58 -25.00 13.13
CA GLU A 345 -10.63 -25.45 14.51
C GLU A 345 -9.23 -25.82 15.02
N GLY A 346 -8.85 -25.28 16.17
CA GLY A 346 -7.53 -25.50 16.78
C GLY A 346 -6.41 -24.61 16.24
N ALA A 347 -6.70 -23.69 15.31
CA ALA A 347 -5.71 -22.74 14.83
C ALA A 347 -5.23 -21.81 15.96
N ALA A 348 -3.90 -21.66 16.10
CA ALA A 348 -3.33 -20.71 17.03
C ALA A 348 -3.66 -19.28 16.55
N ASP A 349 -4.10 -18.42 17.48
CA ASP A 349 -4.52 -17.04 17.20
C ASP A 349 -5.51 -16.96 16.01
N ASN A 350 -6.43 -17.90 15.93
CA ASN A 350 -7.38 -18.04 14.81
C ASN A 350 -6.72 -17.97 13.42
N GLY A 351 -5.51 -18.51 13.25
CA GLY A 351 -4.79 -18.57 11.98
C GLY A 351 -4.12 -17.25 11.55
N ALA A 352 -4.13 -16.21 12.39
CA ALA A 352 -3.52 -14.93 12.07
C ALA A 352 -2.01 -15.06 11.77
N MET A 353 -1.29 -15.90 12.53
CA MET A 353 0.15 -16.07 12.34
C MET A 353 0.50 -16.80 11.04
N GLU A 354 -0.35 -17.71 10.57
CA GLU A 354 -0.22 -18.35 9.26
C GLU A 354 -0.29 -17.33 8.12
N TYR A 355 -1.28 -16.45 8.16
CA TYR A 355 -1.40 -15.35 7.21
C TYR A 355 -0.18 -14.41 7.26
N ILE A 356 0.24 -13.98 8.44
CA ILE A 356 1.40 -13.10 8.63
C ILE A 356 2.68 -13.72 8.09
N TYR A 357 2.89 -15.04 8.28
CA TYR A 357 4.05 -15.75 7.74
C TYR A 357 4.10 -15.69 6.20
N ARG A 358 2.96 -15.84 5.54
CA ARG A 358 2.86 -15.73 4.07
C ARG A 358 2.97 -14.28 3.59
N TRP A 359 2.45 -13.34 4.35
CA TRP A 359 2.48 -11.92 4.02
C TRP A 359 3.85 -11.26 4.25
N ALA A 360 4.61 -11.68 5.25
CA ALA A 360 5.88 -11.06 5.63
C ALA A 360 6.91 -10.92 4.48
N PRO A 361 7.09 -11.90 3.57
CA PRO A 361 7.98 -11.73 2.40
C PRO A 361 7.58 -10.57 1.49
N LEU A 362 6.29 -10.31 1.33
CA LEU A 362 5.76 -9.28 0.44
C LEU A 362 6.04 -7.87 0.96
N CYS A 363 6.19 -7.69 2.28
CA CYS A 363 6.53 -6.42 2.91
C CYS A 363 7.80 -5.78 2.33
N GLY A 364 8.70 -6.59 1.80
CA GLY A 364 9.95 -6.14 1.17
C GLY A 364 9.88 -5.91 -0.33
N ILE A 365 8.69 -6.04 -0.96
CA ILE A 365 8.52 -6.04 -2.42
C ILE A 365 7.66 -4.87 -2.88
N TYR A 366 6.40 -4.81 -2.41
CA TYR A 366 5.45 -3.77 -2.85
C TYR A 366 5.79 -2.39 -2.26
N GLY A 367 5.32 -1.32 -2.90
CA GLY A 367 5.62 0.06 -2.48
C GLY A 367 7.10 0.39 -2.51
N GLY A 368 7.85 -0.16 -3.47
CA GLY A 368 9.30 -0.10 -3.58
C GLY A 368 10.02 -1.21 -2.82
N THR A 369 10.91 -1.93 -3.52
CA THR A 369 11.68 -3.02 -2.90
C THR A 369 12.68 -2.50 -1.86
N LEU A 370 13.11 -3.37 -0.95
CA LEU A 370 14.15 -3.01 0.05
C LEU A 370 15.45 -2.57 -0.63
N GLU A 371 15.76 -3.10 -1.80
CA GLU A 371 16.94 -2.74 -2.60
C GLU A 371 16.84 -1.32 -3.14
N VAL A 372 15.62 -0.92 -3.60
CA VAL A 372 15.35 0.48 -4.03
C VAL A 372 15.55 1.42 -2.86
N PHE A 373 14.99 1.12 -1.67
CA PHE A 373 15.15 1.96 -0.49
C PHE A 373 16.61 2.03 -0.01
N ARG A 374 17.33 0.91 -0.02
CA ARG A 374 18.77 0.90 0.31
C ARG A 374 19.58 1.77 -0.66
N ASN A 375 19.26 1.73 -1.95
CA ASN A 375 19.87 2.63 -2.94
C ASN A 375 19.53 4.09 -2.68
N MET A 376 18.26 4.41 -2.35
CA MET A 376 17.87 5.78 -2.03
C MET A 376 18.58 6.29 -0.77
N ILE A 377 18.70 5.48 0.27
CA ILE A 377 19.45 5.79 1.48
C ILE A 377 20.92 6.05 1.13
N ALA A 378 21.55 5.16 0.37
CA ALA A 378 22.94 5.29 -0.02
C ALA A 378 23.22 6.58 -0.82
N GLN A 379 22.36 6.87 -1.80
CA GLN A 379 22.53 8.01 -2.69
C GLN A 379 22.16 9.35 -2.06
N HIS A 380 21.01 9.42 -1.38
CA HIS A 380 20.42 10.69 -0.99
C HIS A 380 20.66 11.04 0.48
N ILE A 381 20.81 10.04 1.37
CA ILE A 381 21.05 10.28 2.79
C ILE A 381 22.54 10.17 3.13
N LEU A 382 23.20 9.13 2.65
CA LEU A 382 24.61 8.89 2.95
C LEU A 382 25.58 9.52 1.95
N GLY A 383 25.10 10.07 0.83
CA GLY A 383 25.93 10.74 -0.18
C GLY A 383 26.96 9.84 -0.87
N LEU A 384 26.73 8.53 -0.93
CA LEU A 384 27.69 7.56 -1.51
C LEU A 384 27.72 7.58 -3.05
N GLY A 385 26.96 8.48 -3.69
CA GLY A 385 26.88 8.60 -5.14
C GLY A 385 25.98 7.53 -5.79
N ARG A 386 25.85 7.61 -7.11
CA ARG A 386 25.06 6.66 -7.89
C ARG A 386 25.93 5.48 -8.32
N PRO A 387 25.47 4.23 -8.15
CA PRO A 387 26.17 3.08 -8.68
C PRO A 387 26.21 3.16 -10.22
N ASN A 388 27.34 2.81 -10.80
CA ASN A 388 27.46 2.70 -12.25
C ASN A 388 27.07 1.28 -12.68
N TYR A 389 25.87 1.13 -13.21
CA TYR A 389 25.35 -0.15 -13.73
C TYR A 389 25.72 -0.39 -15.20
N SER A 390 26.56 0.48 -15.81
CA SER A 390 27.02 0.26 -17.18
C SER A 390 27.81 -1.04 -17.23
N LEU A 391 27.42 -1.95 -18.11
CA LEU A 391 28.25 -3.11 -18.42
C LEU A 391 29.60 -2.60 -18.88
N PRO A 392 30.71 -3.25 -18.47
CA PRO A 392 32.03 -2.88 -18.97
C PRO A 392 32.00 -2.89 -20.50
N ALA A 393 32.51 -1.83 -21.13
CA ALA A 393 32.55 -1.71 -22.58
C ALA A 393 33.15 -2.99 -23.17
N LYS A 394 32.43 -3.63 -24.11
CA LYS A 394 33.00 -4.79 -24.81
C LYS A 394 34.37 -4.40 -25.36
N PRO A 395 35.42 -5.21 -25.18
CA PRO A 395 36.73 -4.94 -25.73
C PRO A 395 36.56 -4.69 -27.26
N LYS A 396 37.04 -3.55 -27.72
CA LYS A 396 37.09 -3.29 -29.18
C LYS A 396 37.83 -4.46 -29.82
N ALA A 397 37.17 -5.13 -30.76
CA ALA A 397 37.84 -6.15 -31.57
C ALA A 397 39.10 -5.52 -32.17
N LYS A 398 40.27 -6.09 -31.89
CA LYS A 398 41.49 -5.67 -32.56
C LYS A 398 41.31 -5.96 -34.04
N THR A 399 41.14 -4.91 -34.84
CA THR A 399 41.25 -5.04 -36.29
C THR A 399 42.69 -5.46 -36.60
N SER A 400 42.81 -6.69 -37.06
CA SER A 400 44.06 -7.24 -37.62
C SER A 400 44.35 -6.63 -38.97
#